data_e451377f3d82c26a9d1d92e1fe07687a
#
_entry.id   e451377f3d82c26a9d1d92e1fe07687a
#
_cell.length_a   1.000
_cell.length_b   1.000
_cell.length_c   1.000
_cell.angle_alpha   90.00
_cell.angle_beta   90.00
_cell.angle_gamma   90.00
#
_symmetry.space_group_name_H-M   'P 1'
#
loop_
_entity.id
_entity.type
_entity.pdbx_description
1 polymer ?
#
loop_
_entity_poly.entity_id
_entity_poly.type
_entity_poly.pdbx_seq_one_letter_code
_entity_poly.pdbx_strand_id
1 'polypeptide(L)'
;MLSLDEIIAKLTEIVGARRVSTNPIDKINYQHTLAYGAYRALPDVIVRIESDGDGNHKVADILKFANEHKIPIVAKGGVGMGISSPLKGGLLLDMLGMDKILEVNPAMQYVIAEGGASVYAIHHALRQHGLMLPNFGTYGPAVVIGAMINKGGIGYGMTRYGWIADMVLGLEVILANGETIRLGALANQGTTFGPFQKWIHLPDLLGMFTLAAGSMGIISKVCLRAIECWREWLHDYCYVFRRDQLQQVQESLIELVRGEVVYDIHFTDRWQYHWPMEEGLYDKRKIPDDGWFFLKTVLLARDAEELAFKEKRMRRIYQSAGGVDVPEIADKAMGAKAQELGLHGWPDWHIMGPDGWCGTVVRHTGMFAVTSKMYPLRFLKEMYDLDEAAKRECGIWDAAHSPQHDSYVTRDFAIKEEYFTFYNPYDDEDVGKLRKWMGMVQQFSNERGVVWTAPTLSTKGPIPYQRLGSLYDVVKEIKQLVDPNNILNPGALY
;
A
#
# COMPACT_ATOMS: atom_id res chain seq x y z
N MET A 1 -34.89 2.83 14.24
CA MET A 1 -33.84 3.28 13.29
C MET A 1 -34.18 4.69 12.86
N LEU A 2 -33.21 5.58 12.82
CA LEU A 2 -33.39 6.94 12.30
C LEU A 2 -33.68 6.90 10.80
N SER A 3 -34.46 7.85 10.32
CA SER A 3 -34.63 8.12 8.89
C SER A 3 -33.32 8.69 8.30
N LEU A 4 -33.16 8.58 6.99
CA LEU A 4 -31.99 9.14 6.31
C LEU A 4 -31.93 10.69 6.51
N ASP A 5 -33.07 11.36 6.52
CA ASP A 5 -33.14 12.82 6.73
C ASP A 5 -32.68 13.22 8.14
N GLU A 6 -33.04 12.45 9.17
CA GLU A 6 -32.55 12.69 10.55
C GLU A 6 -31.03 12.49 10.63
N ILE A 7 -30.49 11.48 9.95
CA ILE A 7 -29.03 11.24 9.86
C ILE A 7 -28.33 12.43 9.18
N ILE A 8 -28.85 12.88 8.04
CA ILE A 8 -28.31 14.01 7.30
C ILE A 8 -28.36 15.30 8.14
N ALA A 9 -29.47 15.55 8.83
CA ALA A 9 -29.63 16.72 9.70
C ALA A 9 -28.56 16.73 10.80
N LYS A 10 -28.37 15.60 11.49
CA LYS A 10 -27.35 15.50 12.55
C LYS A 10 -25.92 15.65 12.02
N LEU A 11 -25.60 15.03 10.90
CA LEU A 11 -24.28 15.18 10.29
C LEU A 11 -24.04 16.64 9.83
N THR A 12 -25.09 17.30 9.31
CA THR A 12 -25.03 18.70 8.92
C THR A 12 -24.78 19.63 10.13
N GLU A 13 -25.37 19.32 11.28
CA GLU A 13 -25.09 20.02 12.54
C GLU A 13 -23.61 19.93 12.94
N ILE A 14 -23.01 18.71 12.80
CA ILE A 14 -21.62 18.46 13.21
C ILE A 14 -20.62 19.11 12.26
N VAL A 15 -20.77 18.92 10.94
CA VAL A 15 -19.72 19.28 9.97
C VAL A 15 -20.10 20.45 9.04
N GLY A 16 -21.36 20.85 9.02
CA GLY A 16 -21.90 21.84 8.09
C GLY A 16 -22.41 21.23 6.78
N ALA A 17 -23.45 21.85 6.19
CA ALA A 17 -24.16 21.30 5.03
C ALA A 17 -23.27 21.04 3.80
N ARG A 18 -22.24 21.87 3.57
CA ARG A 18 -21.34 21.72 2.41
C ARG A 18 -20.48 20.45 2.46
N ARG A 19 -20.36 19.83 3.63
CA ARG A 19 -19.52 18.66 3.87
C ARG A 19 -20.31 17.34 3.88
N VAL A 20 -21.61 17.39 3.78
CA VAL A 20 -22.50 16.23 3.72
C VAL A 20 -23.06 16.09 2.31
N SER A 21 -22.90 14.92 1.70
CA SER A 21 -23.43 14.65 0.36
C SER A 21 -24.17 13.32 0.30
N THR A 22 -25.30 13.35 -0.37
CA THR A 22 -26.07 12.17 -0.80
C THR A 22 -26.19 12.10 -2.31
N ASN A 23 -25.50 13.00 -3.03
CA ASN A 23 -25.54 13.07 -4.49
C ASN A 23 -25.07 11.75 -5.13
N PRO A 24 -25.83 11.14 -6.03
CA PRO A 24 -25.45 9.92 -6.72
C PRO A 24 -24.09 10.00 -7.45
N ILE A 25 -23.77 11.16 -8.03
CA ILE A 25 -22.48 11.36 -8.72
C ILE A 25 -21.32 11.29 -7.73
N ASP A 26 -21.46 11.92 -6.57
CA ASP A 26 -20.45 11.84 -5.52
C ASP A 26 -20.29 10.38 -5.05
N LYS A 27 -21.40 9.67 -4.83
CA LYS A 27 -21.37 8.27 -4.38
C LYS A 27 -20.67 7.33 -5.37
N ILE A 28 -20.83 7.53 -6.67
CA ILE A 28 -20.19 6.72 -7.71
C ILE A 28 -18.66 6.84 -7.60
N ASN A 29 -18.11 8.01 -7.29
CA ASN A 29 -16.67 8.21 -7.11
C ASN A 29 -16.08 7.40 -5.94
N TYR A 30 -16.92 6.99 -5.00
CA TYR A 30 -16.52 6.16 -3.84
C TYR A 30 -16.92 4.69 -3.98
N GLN A 31 -17.55 4.30 -5.10
CA GLN A 31 -17.96 2.91 -5.37
C GLN A 31 -16.76 1.99 -5.63
N HIS A 32 -15.67 2.53 -6.16
CA HIS A 32 -14.55 1.72 -6.60
C HIS A 32 -13.77 1.16 -5.43
N THR A 33 -13.98 -0.11 -5.20
CA THR A 33 -13.01 -0.98 -4.55
C THR A 33 -12.32 -1.77 -5.66
N LEU A 34 -11.02 -1.97 -5.59
CA LEU A 34 -10.31 -2.92 -6.46
C LEU A 34 -10.72 -4.38 -6.16
N ALA A 35 -11.82 -4.58 -5.47
CA ALA A 35 -12.36 -5.88 -5.17
C ALA A 35 -13.36 -6.24 -6.25
N TYR A 36 -12.90 -7.01 -7.24
CA TYR A 36 -13.72 -7.75 -8.22
C TYR A 36 -15.11 -7.17 -8.46
N GLY A 37 -15.38 -6.64 -9.59
CA GLY A 37 -16.64 -6.07 -10.09
C GLY A 37 -17.99 -6.56 -9.56
N ALA A 38 -17.97 -7.48 -8.59
CA ALA A 38 -19.12 -8.06 -7.92
C ALA A 38 -19.66 -7.23 -6.73
N TYR A 39 -18.92 -6.23 -6.25
CA TYR A 39 -19.33 -5.48 -5.07
C TYR A 39 -19.48 -3.99 -5.39
N ARG A 40 -20.68 -3.63 -5.80
CA ARG A 40 -21.10 -2.24 -6.03
C ARG A 40 -21.75 -1.69 -4.77
N ALA A 41 -21.03 -1.66 -3.66
CA ALA A 41 -21.53 -1.03 -2.44
C ALA A 41 -21.37 0.49 -2.54
N LEU A 42 -22.46 1.19 -2.32
CA LEU A 42 -22.48 2.66 -2.24
C LEU A 42 -22.74 3.08 -0.79
N PRO A 43 -22.12 4.17 -0.33
CA PRO A 43 -22.49 4.76 0.94
C PRO A 43 -23.89 5.40 0.87
N ASP A 44 -24.59 5.45 2.00
CA ASP A 44 -25.83 6.22 2.09
C ASP A 44 -25.53 7.71 2.14
N VAL A 45 -24.52 8.10 2.92
CA VAL A 45 -24.07 9.48 3.09
C VAL A 45 -22.55 9.55 3.04
N ILE A 46 -22.04 10.56 2.36
CA ILE A 46 -20.62 10.94 2.36
C ILE A 46 -20.43 12.14 3.26
N VAL A 47 -19.44 12.07 4.17
CA VAL A 47 -19.08 13.18 5.05
C VAL A 47 -17.62 13.53 4.82
N ARG A 48 -17.36 14.76 4.37
CA ARG A 48 -16.00 15.26 4.16
C ARG A 48 -15.46 15.90 5.44
N ILE A 49 -14.35 15.40 5.93
CA ILE A 49 -13.69 15.92 7.13
C ILE A 49 -12.57 16.86 6.71
N GLU A 50 -12.53 18.03 7.31
CA GLU A 50 -11.49 19.04 7.06
C GLU A 50 -10.74 19.38 8.33
N SER A 51 -9.45 19.65 8.17
CA SER A 51 -8.58 20.11 9.24
C SER A 51 -8.74 21.61 9.49
N ASP A 52 -9.82 21.97 10.16
CA ASP A 52 -10.11 23.34 10.56
C ASP A 52 -9.71 23.66 12.01
N GLY A 53 -8.71 22.91 12.52
CA GLY A 53 -8.22 22.98 13.90
C GLY A 53 -8.94 22.03 14.85
N ASP A 54 -10.10 21.51 14.46
CA ASP A 54 -10.98 20.69 15.29
C ASP A 54 -11.47 19.40 14.62
N GLY A 55 -10.81 18.95 13.56
CA GLY A 55 -11.24 17.79 12.77
C GLY A 55 -11.42 16.52 13.60
N ASN A 56 -10.61 16.34 14.65
CA ASN A 56 -10.73 15.19 15.55
C ASN A 56 -12.05 15.20 16.33
N HIS A 57 -12.51 16.34 16.83
CA HIS A 57 -13.77 16.44 17.57
C HIS A 57 -14.94 16.10 16.67
N LYS A 58 -14.94 16.58 15.43
CA LYS A 58 -15.98 16.25 14.45
C LYS A 58 -16.05 14.76 14.14
N VAL A 59 -14.90 14.12 13.92
CA VAL A 59 -14.83 12.65 13.73
C VAL A 59 -15.35 11.94 14.97
N ALA A 60 -14.93 12.36 16.17
CA ALA A 60 -15.37 11.79 17.42
C ALA A 60 -16.90 11.90 17.62
N ASP A 61 -17.48 13.07 17.31
CA ASP A 61 -18.92 13.28 17.44
C ASP A 61 -19.73 12.48 16.42
N ILE A 62 -19.21 12.35 15.19
CA ILE A 62 -19.82 11.45 14.19
C ILE A 62 -19.76 9.99 14.66
N LEU A 63 -18.63 9.54 15.22
CA LEU A 63 -18.49 8.18 15.73
C LEU A 63 -19.43 7.91 16.90
N LYS A 64 -19.55 8.84 17.87
CA LYS A 64 -20.51 8.73 18.97
C LYS A 64 -21.94 8.56 18.46
N PHE A 65 -22.35 9.45 17.55
CA PHE A 65 -23.66 9.39 16.94
C PHE A 65 -23.90 8.06 16.20
N ALA A 66 -22.95 7.66 15.37
CA ALA A 66 -23.06 6.41 14.62
C ALA A 66 -23.08 5.18 15.53
N ASN A 67 -22.27 5.17 16.61
CA ASN A 67 -22.24 4.08 17.59
C ASN A 67 -23.56 3.96 18.35
N GLU A 68 -24.14 5.08 18.79
CA GLU A 68 -25.45 5.12 19.46
C GLU A 68 -26.55 4.51 18.59
N HIS A 69 -26.53 4.84 17.30
CA HIS A 69 -27.56 4.41 16.35
C HIS A 69 -27.18 3.20 15.51
N LYS A 70 -26.01 2.57 15.77
CA LYS A 70 -25.49 1.38 15.07
C LYS A 70 -25.37 1.59 13.55
N ILE A 71 -24.94 2.77 13.13
CA ILE A 71 -24.75 3.13 11.72
C ILE A 71 -23.34 2.71 11.29
N PRO A 72 -23.19 1.87 10.25
CA PRO A 72 -21.88 1.50 9.72
C PRO A 72 -21.08 2.70 9.22
N ILE A 73 -19.78 2.71 9.48
CA ILE A 73 -18.85 3.76 9.02
C ILE A 73 -17.65 3.14 8.34
N VAL A 74 -17.25 3.75 7.23
CA VAL A 74 -15.95 3.50 6.59
C VAL A 74 -15.20 4.81 6.45
N ALA A 75 -14.00 4.89 7.03
CA ALA A 75 -13.08 5.98 6.75
C ALA A 75 -12.33 5.70 5.45
N LYS A 76 -12.27 6.68 4.56
CA LYS A 76 -11.61 6.60 3.26
C LYS A 76 -10.55 7.68 3.13
N GLY A 77 -9.38 7.26 2.64
CA GLY A 77 -8.34 8.16 2.12
C GLY A 77 -8.42 8.31 0.60
N GLY A 78 -7.28 8.43 -0.05
CA GLY A 78 -7.15 8.65 -1.49
C GLY A 78 -7.52 7.44 -2.35
N VAL A 79 -6.51 6.68 -2.79
CA VAL A 79 -6.70 5.50 -3.66
C VAL A 79 -7.48 4.39 -2.97
N GLY A 80 -8.48 3.85 -3.65
CA GLY A 80 -9.39 2.85 -3.09
C GLY A 80 -8.92 1.40 -3.24
N MET A 81 -7.74 1.04 -2.76
CA MET A 81 -7.33 -0.37 -2.72
C MET A 81 -8.02 -1.11 -1.56
N GLY A 82 -8.76 -2.19 -1.86
CA GLY A 82 -9.48 -2.99 -0.87
C GLY A 82 -10.87 -2.46 -0.51
N ILE A 83 -11.39 -2.83 0.66
CA ILE A 83 -12.73 -2.44 1.11
C ILE A 83 -12.67 -1.00 1.64
N SER A 84 -12.96 -0.07 0.77
CA SER A 84 -12.95 1.37 1.03
C SER A 84 -14.32 2.03 0.88
N SER A 85 -15.39 1.25 0.82
CA SER A 85 -16.78 1.69 0.79
C SER A 85 -17.62 0.80 1.70
N PRO A 86 -18.66 1.31 2.36
CA PRO A 86 -19.52 0.51 3.22
C PRO A 86 -20.19 -0.62 2.43
N LEU A 87 -20.04 -1.86 2.87
CA LEU A 87 -20.58 -3.04 2.16
C LEU A 87 -22.10 -3.16 2.25
N LYS A 88 -22.73 -2.52 3.22
CA LYS A 88 -24.17 -2.62 3.52
C LYS A 88 -24.82 -1.25 3.72
N GLY A 89 -24.35 -0.23 3.00
CA GLY A 89 -24.77 1.14 3.25
C GLY A 89 -24.06 1.74 4.49
N GLY A 90 -24.49 2.94 4.91
CA GLY A 90 -23.93 3.66 6.04
C GLY A 90 -23.12 4.88 5.62
N LEU A 91 -22.25 5.36 6.51
CA LEU A 91 -21.48 6.57 6.32
C LEU A 91 -20.11 6.27 5.72
N LEU A 92 -19.71 7.11 4.77
CA LEU A 92 -18.33 7.18 4.32
C LEU A 92 -17.73 8.48 4.82
N LEU A 93 -16.68 8.41 5.63
CA LEU A 93 -15.89 9.55 6.05
C LEU A 93 -14.73 9.76 5.08
N ASP A 94 -14.79 10.83 4.31
CA ASP A 94 -13.70 11.26 3.46
C ASP A 94 -12.69 12.04 4.30
N MET A 95 -11.52 11.43 4.53
CA MET A 95 -10.48 11.95 5.41
C MET A 95 -9.44 12.81 4.68
N LEU A 96 -9.59 13.04 3.37
CA LEU A 96 -8.60 13.75 2.55
C LEU A 96 -8.33 15.19 3.03
N GLY A 97 -9.30 15.83 3.65
CA GLY A 97 -9.12 17.18 4.19
C GLY A 97 -8.42 17.24 5.55
N MET A 98 -8.07 16.12 6.17
CA MET A 98 -7.18 16.05 7.34
C MET A 98 -5.74 15.80 6.89
N ASP A 99 -5.11 16.76 6.23
CA ASP A 99 -3.91 16.61 5.42
C ASP A 99 -2.68 17.40 5.89
N LYS A 100 -2.76 18.04 7.07
CA LYS A 100 -1.66 18.89 7.56
C LYS A 100 -0.44 18.09 7.98
N ILE A 101 0.72 18.63 7.61
CA ILE A 101 2.01 18.29 8.22
C ILE A 101 2.15 19.15 9.47
N LEU A 102 2.14 18.54 10.64
CA LEU A 102 2.06 19.23 11.93
C LEU A 102 3.43 19.59 12.48
N GLU A 103 4.41 18.71 12.29
CA GLU A 103 5.78 18.89 12.76
C GLU A 103 6.77 18.09 11.92
N VAL A 104 7.92 18.69 11.60
CA VAL A 104 9.10 17.97 11.12
C VAL A 104 10.21 18.25 12.12
N ASN A 105 10.81 17.21 12.67
CA ASN A 105 11.93 17.33 13.62
C ASN A 105 13.21 16.71 13.04
N PRO A 106 14.09 17.52 12.44
CA PRO A 106 15.31 17.00 11.83
C PRO A 106 16.31 16.41 12.82
N ALA A 107 16.38 16.96 14.03
CA ALA A 107 17.32 16.49 15.06
C ALA A 107 16.97 15.09 15.57
N MET A 108 15.66 14.79 15.67
CA MET A 108 15.15 13.50 16.15
C MET A 108 14.65 12.61 15.01
N GLN A 109 14.74 13.09 13.76
CA GLN A 109 14.38 12.36 12.54
C GLN A 109 12.98 11.75 12.59
N TYR A 110 11.98 12.60 12.85
CA TYR A 110 10.58 12.21 12.75
C TYR A 110 9.72 13.29 12.09
N VAL A 111 8.55 12.90 11.66
CA VAL A 111 7.48 13.77 11.18
C VAL A 111 6.17 13.41 11.84
N ILE A 112 5.38 14.44 12.20
CA ILE A 112 4.00 14.28 12.66
C ILE A 112 3.08 14.85 11.59
N ALA A 113 2.11 14.06 11.16
CA ALA A 113 1.12 14.44 10.15
C ALA A 113 -0.27 13.95 10.52
N GLU A 114 -1.30 14.59 9.97
CA GLU A 114 -2.67 14.11 10.02
C GLU A 114 -2.85 12.86 9.14
N GLY A 115 -3.83 12.01 9.47
CA GLY A 115 -4.04 10.72 8.80
C GLY A 115 -4.41 10.80 7.32
N GLY A 116 -4.96 11.93 6.87
CA GLY A 116 -5.30 12.21 5.47
C GLY A 116 -4.15 12.83 4.67
N ALA A 117 -3.00 13.12 5.30
CA ALA A 117 -1.85 13.66 4.59
C ALA A 117 -1.33 12.67 3.56
N SER A 118 -1.08 13.15 2.33
CA SER A 118 -0.52 12.29 1.30
C SER A 118 0.95 11.96 1.61
N VAL A 119 1.36 10.75 1.25
CA VAL A 119 2.75 10.31 1.41
C VAL A 119 3.71 11.25 0.68
N TYR A 120 3.28 11.78 -0.48
CA TYR A 120 4.04 12.77 -1.24
C TYR A 120 4.23 14.08 -0.47
N ALA A 121 3.17 14.63 0.14
CA ALA A 121 3.26 15.86 0.92
C ALA A 121 4.19 15.70 2.13
N ILE A 122 4.10 14.57 2.83
CA ILE A 122 5.01 14.23 3.93
C ILE A 122 6.46 14.18 3.44
N HIS A 123 6.69 13.47 2.33
CA HIS A 123 8.04 13.34 1.76
C HIS A 123 8.59 14.69 1.31
N HIS A 124 7.76 15.52 0.66
CA HIS A 124 8.15 16.85 0.24
C HIS A 124 8.54 17.75 1.43
N ALA A 125 7.80 17.71 2.53
CA ALA A 125 8.12 18.45 3.75
C ALA A 125 9.47 17.98 4.36
N LEU A 126 9.69 16.67 4.42
CA LEU A 126 10.94 16.08 4.93
C LEU A 126 12.16 16.49 4.09
N ARG A 127 12.03 16.53 2.77
CA ARG A 127 13.12 16.88 1.86
C ARG A 127 13.67 18.29 2.06
N GLN A 128 12.84 19.24 2.49
CA GLN A 128 13.30 20.60 2.83
C GLN A 128 14.28 20.61 3.99
N HIS A 129 14.34 19.52 4.77
CA HIS A 129 15.24 19.33 5.90
C HIS A 129 16.32 18.25 5.63
N GLY A 130 16.52 17.84 4.38
CA GLY A 130 17.47 16.77 4.05
C GLY A 130 17.04 15.38 4.53
N LEU A 131 15.76 15.20 4.77
CA LEU A 131 15.18 13.93 5.24
C LEU A 131 14.29 13.28 4.21
N MET A 132 14.01 11.98 4.39
CA MET A 132 13.02 11.22 3.62
C MET A 132 12.33 10.18 4.50
N LEU A 133 11.18 9.66 4.05
CA LEU A 133 10.57 8.48 4.64
C LEU A 133 11.42 7.25 4.29
N PRO A 134 11.70 6.35 5.26
CA PRO A 134 12.43 5.10 4.99
C PRO A 134 11.68 4.16 4.03
N ASN A 135 10.37 4.16 4.13
CA ASN A 135 9.45 3.45 3.25
C ASN A 135 8.34 4.42 2.82
N PHE A 136 8.13 4.59 1.53
CA PHE A 136 7.05 5.42 1.01
C PHE A 136 6.24 4.65 -0.02
N GLY A 137 4.92 4.75 0.12
CA GLY A 137 3.96 4.00 -0.69
C GLY A 137 4.04 4.33 -2.18
N THR A 138 3.73 3.33 -2.98
CA THR A 138 3.39 3.54 -4.38
C THR A 138 2.20 4.50 -4.50
N TYR A 139 2.10 5.25 -5.59
CA TYR A 139 1.06 6.29 -5.78
C TYR A 139 1.06 7.41 -4.73
N GLY A 140 2.23 7.82 -4.28
CA GLY A 140 2.42 8.80 -3.21
C GLY A 140 1.53 10.04 -3.22
N PRO A 141 1.21 10.68 -4.37
CA PRO A 141 0.30 11.82 -4.42
C PRO A 141 -1.13 11.50 -3.98
N ALA A 142 -1.60 10.30 -4.24
CA ALA A 142 -2.98 9.87 -3.98
C ALA A 142 -3.13 8.94 -2.77
N VAL A 143 -2.03 8.38 -2.26
CA VAL A 143 -2.03 7.54 -1.06
C VAL A 143 -1.89 8.42 0.17
N VAL A 144 -2.82 8.28 1.13
CA VAL A 144 -2.74 8.97 2.41
C VAL A 144 -2.20 8.04 3.49
N ILE A 145 -1.47 8.64 4.44
CA ILE A 145 -0.68 7.88 5.40
C ILE A 145 -1.52 7.01 6.34
N GLY A 146 -2.65 7.50 6.82
CA GLY A 146 -3.53 6.74 7.68
C GLY A 146 -4.10 5.48 7.00
N ALA A 147 -4.47 5.61 5.72
CA ALA A 147 -4.93 4.46 4.93
C ALA A 147 -3.78 3.49 4.62
N MET A 148 -2.57 4.00 4.34
CA MET A 148 -1.40 3.17 4.09
C MET A 148 -1.07 2.31 5.30
N ILE A 149 -1.07 2.88 6.51
CA ILE A 149 -0.83 2.14 7.76
C ILE A 149 -1.94 1.10 8.00
N ASN A 150 -3.20 1.51 7.87
CA ASN A 150 -4.34 0.63 8.12
C ASN A 150 -4.42 -0.57 7.16
N LYS A 151 -3.89 -0.44 5.95
CA LYS A 151 -3.91 -1.51 4.94
C LYS A 151 -2.60 -2.27 4.82
N GLY A 152 -1.57 -1.88 5.56
CA GLY A 152 -0.24 -2.43 5.39
C GLY A 152 0.30 -2.13 4.00
N GLY A 153 0.26 -0.85 3.63
CA GLY A 153 0.71 -0.39 2.32
C GLY A 153 2.15 -0.81 2.04
N ILE A 154 2.37 -1.18 0.80
CA ILE A 154 3.70 -1.41 0.25
C ILE A 154 4.32 -0.11 -0.18
N GLY A 155 5.63 -0.12 -0.25
CA GLY A 155 6.38 1.03 -0.70
C GLY A 155 7.84 0.70 -0.94
N TYR A 156 8.50 1.64 -1.55
CA TYR A 156 9.94 1.60 -1.77
C TYR A 156 10.69 1.76 -0.45
N GLY A 157 11.80 1.05 -0.31
CA GLY A 157 12.58 0.98 0.92
C GLY A 157 12.26 -0.22 1.83
N MET A 158 11.31 -1.06 1.43
CA MET A 158 10.94 -2.26 2.18
C MET A 158 12.11 -3.24 2.35
N THR A 159 13.01 -3.32 1.39
CA THR A 159 14.15 -4.23 1.43
C THR A 159 15.10 -3.88 2.58
N ARG A 160 15.28 -2.60 2.87
CA ARG A 160 16.19 -2.15 3.94
C ARG A 160 15.47 -1.91 5.26
N TYR A 161 14.30 -1.28 5.21
CA TYR A 161 13.64 -0.72 6.39
C TYR A 161 12.38 -1.46 6.83
N GLY A 162 11.86 -2.39 6.01
CA GLY A 162 10.66 -3.15 6.32
C GLY A 162 9.35 -2.43 5.96
N TRP A 163 8.28 -2.83 6.61
CA TRP A 163 6.93 -2.33 6.34
C TRP A 163 6.71 -0.91 6.83
N ILE A 164 5.65 -0.27 6.34
CA ILE A 164 5.23 1.03 6.86
C ILE A 164 4.97 0.98 8.38
N ALA A 165 4.48 -0.13 8.90
CA ALA A 165 4.29 -0.35 10.34
C ALA A 165 5.58 -0.22 11.14
N ASP A 166 6.73 -0.59 10.56
CA ASP A 166 8.05 -0.47 11.20
C ASP A 166 8.51 0.98 11.33
N MET A 167 7.95 1.89 10.53
CA MET A 167 8.24 3.32 10.57
C MET A 167 7.39 4.08 11.56
N VAL A 168 6.28 3.48 12.03
CA VAL A 168 5.36 4.13 12.94
C VAL A 168 5.96 4.21 14.34
N LEU A 169 6.19 5.43 14.80
CA LEU A 169 6.63 5.72 16.16
C LEU A 169 5.45 5.96 17.10
N GLY A 170 4.33 6.49 16.58
CA GLY A 170 3.13 6.74 17.37
C GLY A 170 1.91 6.99 16.50
N LEU A 171 0.74 6.74 17.07
CA LEU A 171 -0.57 6.98 16.46
C LEU A 171 -1.48 7.74 17.41
N GLU A 172 -2.33 8.59 16.86
CA GLU A 172 -3.54 9.07 17.50
C GLU A 172 -4.73 8.43 16.77
N VAL A 173 -5.60 7.78 17.54
CA VAL A 173 -6.70 6.97 17.00
C VAL A 173 -8.00 7.36 17.69
N ILE A 174 -9.06 7.52 16.93
CA ILE A 174 -10.42 7.75 17.45
C ILE A 174 -11.17 6.43 17.39
N LEU A 175 -11.62 5.95 18.55
CA LEU A 175 -12.35 4.71 18.72
C LEU A 175 -13.84 4.86 18.35
N ALA A 176 -14.56 3.74 18.23
CA ALA A 176 -15.97 3.73 17.85
C ALA A 176 -16.88 4.54 18.81
N ASN A 177 -16.49 4.63 20.09
CA ASN A 177 -17.20 5.44 21.09
C ASN A 177 -16.86 6.94 21.04
N GLY A 178 -16.00 7.37 20.09
CA GLY A 178 -15.52 8.74 19.94
C GLY A 178 -14.38 9.12 20.88
N GLU A 179 -13.88 8.19 21.69
CA GLU A 179 -12.71 8.42 22.53
C GLU A 179 -11.43 8.47 21.68
N THR A 180 -10.57 9.44 21.98
CA THR A 180 -9.28 9.59 21.29
C THR A 180 -8.18 9.03 22.17
N ILE A 181 -7.44 8.07 21.67
CA ILE A 181 -6.28 7.48 22.33
C ILE A 181 -4.98 7.83 21.59
N ARG A 182 -3.90 7.98 22.35
CA ARG A 182 -2.56 8.23 21.83
C ARG A 182 -1.64 7.08 22.20
N LEU A 183 -0.91 6.58 21.22
CA LEU A 183 -0.08 5.40 21.31
C LEU A 183 1.36 5.72 20.94
N GLY A 184 2.30 4.98 21.51
CA GLY A 184 3.72 5.14 21.23
C GLY A 184 4.21 6.56 21.53
N ALA A 185 5.03 7.13 20.64
CA ALA A 185 5.60 8.45 20.80
C ALA A 185 4.54 9.56 21.00
N LEU A 186 3.37 9.45 20.39
CA LEU A 186 2.32 10.46 20.53
C LEU A 186 1.68 10.47 21.94
N ALA A 187 1.84 9.42 22.75
CA ALA A 187 1.42 9.45 24.14
C ALA A 187 2.21 10.47 24.99
N ASN A 188 3.43 10.81 24.55
CA ASN A 188 4.26 11.85 25.16
C ASN A 188 4.09 13.25 24.51
N GLN A 189 3.22 13.41 23.53
CA GLN A 189 2.96 14.71 22.91
C GLN A 189 2.41 15.69 23.94
N GLY A 190 2.95 16.89 23.96
CA GLY A 190 2.59 17.94 24.95
C GLY A 190 3.41 17.90 26.24
N THR A 191 4.34 16.96 26.40
CA THR A 191 5.32 16.96 27.49
C THR A 191 6.55 17.77 27.12
N THR A 192 7.42 18.06 28.10
CA THR A 192 8.67 18.81 27.87
C THR A 192 9.58 18.16 26.83
N PHE A 193 9.64 16.82 26.80
CA PHE A 193 10.49 16.08 25.87
C PHE A 193 9.83 15.82 24.51
N GLY A 194 8.51 15.96 24.44
CA GLY A 194 7.77 15.68 23.24
C GLY A 194 7.79 14.19 22.82
N PRO A 195 7.37 13.89 21.61
CA PRO A 195 7.44 12.55 21.03
C PRO A 195 8.89 12.26 20.62
N PHE A 196 9.52 11.23 21.22
CA PHE A 196 10.92 10.89 20.92
C PHE A 196 11.17 9.39 20.72
N GLN A 197 10.32 8.51 21.23
CA GLN A 197 10.44 7.06 21.01
C GLN A 197 9.10 6.33 21.05
N LYS A 198 9.10 5.15 20.47
CA LYS A 198 7.94 4.28 20.38
C LYS A 198 7.49 3.65 21.71
N TRP A 199 8.43 3.30 22.58
CA TRP A 199 8.18 2.54 23.81
C TRP A 199 7.82 3.44 24.99
N ILE A 200 6.70 3.16 25.67
CA ILE A 200 6.09 4.01 26.72
C ILE A 200 5.69 3.23 27.99
N HIS A 201 6.46 2.30 28.45
CA HIS A 201 6.17 1.49 29.68
C HIS A 201 4.85 0.69 29.67
N LEU A 202 4.19 0.58 28.52
CA LEU A 202 2.99 -0.23 28.30
C LEU A 202 3.22 -1.16 27.13
N PRO A 203 2.43 -2.24 26.99
CA PRO A 203 2.46 -3.06 25.80
C PRO A 203 2.27 -2.23 24.54
N ASP A 204 3.02 -2.55 23.49
CA ASP A 204 2.89 -1.86 22.21
C ASP A 204 1.59 -2.25 21.51
N LEU A 205 0.64 -1.35 21.52
CA LEU A 205 -0.65 -1.52 20.87
C LEU A 205 -0.70 -0.93 19.45
N LEU A 206 0.38 -0.38 18.91
CA LEU A 206 0.42 0.17 17.56
C LEU A 206 0.01 -0.89 16.52
N GLY A 207 0.43 -2.14 16.74
CA GLY A 207 0.07 -3.27 15.88
C GLY A 207 -1.43 -3.54 15.76
N MET A 208 -2.24 -3.14 16.73
CA MET A 208 -3.70 -3.30 16.66
C MET A 208 -4.35 -2.43 15.59
N PHE A 209 -3.73 -1.32 15.23
CA PHE A 209 -4.25 -0.33 14.28
C PHE A 209 -3.54 -0.37 12.94
N THR A 210 -2.49 -1.17 12.82
CA THR A 210 -1.83 -1.48 11.54
C THR A 210 -2.45 -2.72 10.93
N LEU A 211 -2.59 -2.77 9.60
CA LEU A 211 -3.26 -3.89 8.91
C LEU A 211 -4.70 -4.16 9.36
N ALA A 212 -5.31 -3.21 10.06
CA ALA A 212 -6.65 -3.36 10.64
C ALA A 212 -7.80 -3.01 9.68
N ALA A 213 -7.50 -2.62 8.45
CA ALA A 213 -8.48 -2.22 7.43
C ALA A 213 -9.54 -1.21 7.92
N GLY A 214 -9.18 -0.34 8.86
CA GLY A 214 -10.09 0.64 9.46
C GLY A 214 -11.16 0.05 10.38
N SER A 215 -11.00 -1.20 10.81
CA SER A 215 -12.01 -1.87 11.66
C SER A 215 -11.81 -1.67 13.16
N MET A 216 -10.63 -1.21 13.60
CA MET A 216 -10.30 -1.03 15.02
C MET A 216 -10.42 0.42 15.50
N GLY A 217 -10.32 1.38 14.60
CA GLY A 217 -10.34 2.82 14.88
C GLY A 217 -9.99 3.65 13.66
N ILE A 218 -10.17 4.95 13.75
CA ILE A 218 -9.80 5.90 12.70
C ILE A 218 -8.49 6.59 13.10
N ILE A 219 -7.44 6.41 12.30
CA ILE A 219 -6.15 7.06 12.52
C ILE A 219 -6.28 8.54 12.15
N SER A 220 -6.19 9.42 13.14
CA SER A 220 -6.27 10.87 12.96
C SER A 220 -4.91 11.54 12.84
N LYS A 221 -3.88 11.04 13.54
CA LYS A 221 -2.50 11.53 13.43
C LYS A 221 -1.50 10.38 13.46
N VAL A 222 -0.35 10.63 12.85
CA VAL A 222 0.76 9.69 12.79
C VAL A 222 2.06 10.40 13.17
N CYS A 223 2.92 9.70 13.90
CA CYS A 223 4.32 10.05 14.08
C CYS A 223 5.17 8.99 13.38
N LEU A 224 5.95 9.38 12.39
CA LEU A 224 6.73 8.48 11.56
C LEU A 224 8.22 8.78 11.70
N ARG A 225 9.03 7.73 11.67
CA ARG A 225 10.47 7.84 11.53
C ARG A 225 10.82 8.44 10.18
N ALA A 226 11.81 9.33 10.17
CA ALA A 226 12.49 9.79 8.97
C ALA A 226 13.95 9.33 9.00
N ILE A 227 14.61 9.38 7.85
CA ILE A 227 16.05 9.14 7.71
C ILE A 227 16.68 10.26 6.89
N GLU A 228 17.98 10.41 7.00
CA GLU A 228 18.72 11.33 6.14
C GLU A 228 18.62 10.91 4.67
N CYS A 229 18.41 11.89 3.80
CA CYS A 229 18.34 11.71 2.37
C CYS A 229 19.64 12.20 1.71
N TRP A 230 20.60 11.31 1.52
CA TRP A 230 21.82 11.58 0.76
C TRP A 230 21.54 11.42 -0.73
N ARG A 231 20.92 12.41 -1.31
CA ARG A 231 20.37 12.37 -2.67
C ARG A 231 21.39 12.07 -3.75
N GLU A 232 22.58 12.65 -3.63
CA GLU A 232 23.70 12.42 -4.54
C GLU A 232 24.25 10.98 -4.48
N TRP A 233 23.90 10.24 -3.43
CA TRP A 233 24.32 8.86 -3.20
C TRP A 233 23.16 7.86 -3.27
N LEU A 234 22.04 8.28 -3.89
CA LEU A 234 20.89 7.42 -4.17
C LEU A 234 20.89 7.08 -5.67
N HIS A 235 21.21 5.82 -5.99
CA HIS A 235 21.42 5.39 -7.37
C HIS A 235 20.54 4.20 -7.73
N ASP A 236 19.99 4.26 -8.94
CA ASP A 236 19.13 3.23 -9.52
C ASP A 236 19.89 2.35 -10.50
N TYR A 237 19.55 1.06 -10.47
CA TYR A 237 20.06 0.05 -11.38
C TYR A 237 18.91 -0.82 -11.87
N CYS A 238 19.00 -1.30 -13.11
CA CYS A 238 18.08 -2.30 -13.63
C CYS A 238 18.85 -3.47 -14.20
N TYR A 239 18.58 -4.67 -13.70
CA TYR A 239 19.12 -5.90 -14.24
C TYR A 239 18.01 -6.73 -14.84
N VAL A 240 18.27 -7.29 -16.03
CA VAL A 240 17.33 -8.15 -16.74
C VAL A 240 17.83 -9.59 -16.74
N PHE A 241 16.92 -10.51 -16.49
CA PHE A 241 17.16 -11.94 -16.45
C PHE A 241 16.21 -12.67 -17.41
N ARG A 242 16.64 -13.83 -17.92
CA ARG A 242 15.80 -14.71 -18.72
C ARG A 242 14.82 -15.50 -17.84
N ARG A 243 13.78 -16.08 -18.46
CA ARG A 243 12.77 -16.88 -17.76
C ARG A 243 13.36 -18.10 -17.04
N ASP A 244 14.36 -18.74 -17.64
CA ASP A 244 15.02 -19.93 -17.08
C ASP A 244 15.96 -19.61 -15.91
N GLN A 245 16.25 -18.34 -15.66
CA GLN A 245 17.12 -17.88 -14.58
C GLN A 245 16.38 -17.52 -13.29
N LEU A 246 15.09 -17.82 -13.16
CA LEU A 246 14.30 -17.42 -11.98
C LEU A 246 14.86 -17.98 -10.65
N GLN A 247 15.48 -19.17 -10.70
CA GLN A 247 16.16 -19.73 -9.53
C GLN A 247 17.38 -18.90 -9.12
N GLN A 248 18.17 -18.46 -10.08
CA GLN A 248 19.34 -17.60 -9.85
C GLN A 248 18.92 -16.20 -9.36
N VAL A 249 17.81 -15.69 -9.88
CA VAL A 249 17.19 -14.44 -9.38
C VAL A 249 16.86 -14.59 -7.89
N GLN A 250 16.14 -15.64 -7.52
CA GLN A 250 15.77 -15.91 -6.13
C GLN A 250 17.00 -15.95 -5.20
N GLU A 251 18.06 -16.65 -5.61
CA GLU A 251 19.30 -16.77 -4.83
C GLU A 251 20.01 -15.41 -4.71
N SER A 252 20.05 -14.63 -5.79
CA SER A 252 20.62 -13.29 -5.79
C SER A 252 19.89 -12.34 -4.83
N LEU A 253 18.56 -12.37 -4.83
CA LEU A 253 17.75 -11.58 -3.92
C LEU A 253 18.05 -11.93 -2.45
N ILE A 254 18.15 -13.23 -2.13
CA ILE A 254 18.49 -13.68 -0.77
C ILE A 254 19.89 -13.19 -0.36
N GLU A 255 20.88 -13.25 -1.27
CA GLU A 255 22.23 -12.78 -0.97
C GLU A 255 22.29 -11.26 -0.75
N LEU A 256 21.58 -10.49 -1.56
CA LEU A 256 21.51 -9.02 -1.43
C LEU A 256 20.88 -8.59 -0.11
N VAL A 257 19.76 -9.22 0.28
CA VAL A 257 19.10 -8.94 1.57
C VAL A 257 20.01 -9.31 2.73
N ARG A 258 20.59 -10.51 2.71
CA ARG A 258 21.55 -10.96 3.75
C ARG A 258 22.75 -10.03 3.90
N GLY A 259 23.23 -9.50 2.80
CA GLY A 259 24.37 -8.59 2.79
C GLY A 259 24.06 -7.15 3.16
N GLU A 260 22.78 -6.81 3.35
CA GLU A 260 22.31 -5.42 3.59
C GLU A 260 22.85 -4.41 2.55
N VAL A 261 23.04 -4.87 1.32
CA VAL A 261 23.68 -4.09 0.26
C VAL A 261 22.77 -3.02 -0.29
N VAL A 262 21.49 -3.34 -0.42
CA VAL A 262 20.53 -2.55 -1.17
C VAL A 262 19.56 -1.79 -0.26
N TYR A 263 19.09 -0.64 -0.74
CA TYR A 263 18.01 0.10 -0.12
C TYR A 263 16.65 -0.52 -0.47
N ASP A 264 16.45 -0.80 -1.77
CA ASP A 264 15.21 -1.36 -2.27
C ASP A 264 15.42 -2.27 -3.47
N ILE A 265 14.59 -3.29 -3.61
CA ILE A 265 14.50 -4.14 -4.79
C ILE A 265 13.03 -4.31 -5.18
N HIS A 266 12.73 -3.90 -6.39
CA HIS A 266 11.46 -4.12 -7.03
C HIS A 266 11.64 -5.16 -8.14
N PHE A 267 10.99 -6.30 -7.98
CA PHE A 267 11.00 -7.42 -8.92
C PHE A 267 9.72 -7.41 -9.74
N THR A 268 9.86 -7.40 -11.08
CA THR A 268 8.72 -7.45 -12.00
C THR A 268 9.00 -8.38 -13.16
N ASP A 269 7.96 -8.77 -13.90
CA ASP A 269 8.10 -9.55 -15.11
C ASP A 269 7.91 -8.71 -16.37
N ARG A 270 8.15 -9.33 -17.52
CA ARG A 270 8.05 -8.68 -18.84
C ARG A 270 6.67 -8.10 -19.15
N TRP A 271 5.61 -8.62 -18.55
CA TRP A 271 4.26 -8.16 -18.81
C TRP A 271 4.03 -6.72 -18.33
N GLN A 272 4.73 -6.29 -17.29
CA GLN A 272 4.69 -4.91 -16.83
C GLN A 272 5.28 -3.93 -17.86
N TYR A 273 6.25 -4.38 -18.64
CA TYR A 273 6.91 -3.55 -19.65
C TYR A 273 6.37 -3.79 -21.07
N HIS A 274 5.44 -4.70 -21.24
CA HIS A 274 4.91 -5.06 -22.56
C HIS A 274 4.38 -3.83 -23.31
N TRP A 275 3.47 -3.10 -22.73
CA TRP A 275 2.87 -1.92 -23.34
C TRP A 275 3.84 -0.74 -23.50
N PRO A 276 4.63 -0.36 -22.49
CA PRO A 276 5.65 0.67 -22.67
C PRO A 276 6.65 0.36 -23.78
N MET A 277 6.99 -0.91 -23.99
CA MET A 277 7.86 -1.34 -25.09
C MET A 277 7.16 -1.25 -26.45
N GLU A 278 5.89 -1.65 -26.54
CA GLU A 278 5.09 -1.53 -27.77
C GLU A 278 4.88 -0.07 -28.17
N GLU A 279 4.73 0.83 -27.21
CA GLU A 279 4.61 2.28 -27.42
C GLU A 279 5.94 2.99 -27.73
N GLY A 280 7.05 2.27 -27.66
CA GLY A 280 8.38 2.86 -27.89
C GLY A 280 8.88 3.70 -26.71
N LEU A 281 8.24 3.62 -25.54
CA LEU A 281 8.72 4.29 -24.31
C LEU A 281 10.05 3.70 -23.86
N TYR A 282 10.26 2.41 -24.07
CA TYR A 282 11.53 1.73 -23.88
C TYR A 282 12.09 1.23 -25.20
N ASP A 283 13.40 1.38 -25.39
CA ASP A 283 14.07 0.86 -26.58
C ASP A 283 14.24 -0.66 -26.45
N LYS A 284 13.36 -1.42 -27.12
CA LYS A 284 13.39 -2.89 -27.15
C LYS A 284 14.76 -3.48 -27.52
N ARG A 285 15.54 -2.75 -28.35
CA ARG A 285 16.87 -3.23 -28.80
C ARG A 285 17.89 -3.28 -27.68
N LYS A 286 17.61 -2.61 -26.54
CA LYS A 286 18.48 -2.59 -25.36
C LYS A 286 18.11 -3.64 -24.34
N ILE A 287 16.94 -4.25 -24.46
CA ILE A 287 16.48 -5.35 -23.65
C ILE A 287 16.81 -6.64 -24.42
N PRO A 288 17.46 -7.62 -23.81
CA PRO A 288 17.67 -8.91 -24.46
C PRO A 288 16.34 -9.50 -24.96
N ASP A 289 16.32 -10.10 -26.15
CA ASP A 289 15.11 -10.69 -26.76
C ASP A 289 14.44 -11.73 -25.86
N ASP A 290 15.24 -12.43 -25.05
CA ASP A 290 14.82 -13.41 -24.07
C ASP A 290 14.72 -12.82 -22.64
N GLY A 291 14.81 -11.51 -22.49
CA GLY A 291 14.64 -10.79 -21.24
C GLY A 291 13.23 -10.97 -20.67
N TRP A 292 13.14 -11.43 -19.44
CA TRP A 292 11.86 -11.78 -18.82
C TRP A 292 11.61 -11.09 -17.48
N PHE A 293 12.61 -11.08 -16.60
CA PHE A 293 12.50 -10.50 -15.27
C PHE A 293 13.34 -9.24 -15.18
N PHE A 294 12.78 -8.23 -14.54
CA PHE A 294 13.41 -6.92 -14.33
C PHE A 294 13.57 -6.70 -12.83
N LEU A 295 14.80 -6.52 -12.40
CA LEU A 295 15.13 -6.20 -11.03
C LEU A 295 15.59 -4.75 -10.96
N LYS A 296 14.67 -3.86 -10.60
CA LYS A 296 15.00 -2.48 -10.26
C LYS A 296 15.56 -2.47 -8.85
N THR A 297 16.78 -2.03 -8.73
CA THR A 297 17.53 -2.05 -7.47
C THR A 297 18.04 -0.67 -7.16
N VAL A 298 17.81 -0.23 -5.93
CA VAL A 298 18.25 1.07 -5.46
C VAL A 298 19.33 0.89 -4.40
N LEU A 299 20.42 1.62 -4.57
CA LEU A 299 21.45 1.78 -3.56
C LEU A 299 21.30 3.14 -2.89
N LEU A 300 21.35 3.16 -1.58
CA LEU A 300 21.50 4.35 -0.76
C LEU A 300 22.81 4.26 0.00
N ALA A 301 23.66 5.27 -0.14
CA ALA A 301 24.95 5.37 0.54
C ALA A 301 25.08 6.73 1.24
N ARG A 302 26.05 6.86 2.11
CA ARG A 302 26.37 8.12 2.80
C ARG A 302 27.45 8.93 2.07
N ASP A 303 28.26 8.22 1.28
CA ASP A 303 29.36 8.78 0.52
C ASP A 303 29.73 7.92 -0.70
N ALA A 304 30.69 8.39 -1.48
CA ALA A 304 31.17 7.72 -2.69
C ALA A 304 31.83 6.37 -2.41
N GLU A 305 32.50 6.21 -1.28
CA GLU A 305 33.20 4.97 -0.93
C GLU A 305 32.20 3.86 -0.59
N GLU A 306 31.19 4.18 0.23
CA GLU A 306 30.10 3.24 0.54
C GLU A 306 29.30 2.88 -0.72
N LEU A 307 29.01 3.85 -1.60
CA LEU A 307 28.32 3.60 -2.86
C LEU A 307 29.12 2.63 -3.73
N ALA A 308 30.41 2.91 -3.96
CA ALA A 308 31.26 2.06 -4.78
C ALA A 308 31.38 0.63 -4.22
N PHE A 309 31.45 0.47 -2.90
CA PHE A 309 31.45 -0.84 -2.25
C PHE A 309 30.15 -1.62 -2.51
N LYS A 310 29.01 -0.97 -2.28
CA LYS A 310 27.67 -1.58 -2.49
C LYS A 310 27.45 -1.92 -3.94
N GLU A 311 27.79 -1.02 -4.86
CA GLU A 311 27.67 -1.22 -6.30
C GLU A 311 28.51 -2.43 -6.76
N LYS A 312 29.78 -2.48 -6.38
CA LYS A 312 30.66 -3.61 -6.71
C LYS A 312 30.08 -4.94 -6.24
N ARG A 313 29.51 -4.97 -5.03
CA ARG A 313 28.93 -6.17 -4.47
C ARG A 313 27.65 -6.58 -5.19
N MET A 314 26.74 -5.65 -5.45
CA MET A 314 25.48 -5.87 -6.20
C MET A 314 25.80 -6.39 -7.61
N ARG A 315 26.67 -5.70 -8.35
CA ARG A 315 27.05 -6.08 -9.73
C ARG A 315 27.61 -7.49 -9.76
N ARG A 316 28.51 -7.84 -8.83
CA ARG A 316 29.06 -9.19 -8.76
C ARG A 316 27.97 -10.25 -8.58
N ILE A 317 27.02 -10.02 -7.68
CA ILE A 317 25.91 -10.95 -7.40
C ILE A 317 25.06 -11.15 -8.64
N TYR A 318 24.58 -10.07 -9.26
CA TYR A 318 23.73 -10.17 -10.44
C TYR A 318 24.44 -10.74 -11.67
N GLN A 319 25.68 -10.34 -11.93
CA GLN A 319 26.46 -10.86 -13.04
C GLN A 319 26.77 -12.35 -12.87
N SER A 320 27.07 -12.80 -11.65
CA SER A 320 27.28 -14.24 -11.37
C SER A 320 26.03 -15.07 -11.62
N ALA A 321 24.85 -14.48 -11.51
CA ALA A 321 23.56 -15.10 -11.79
C ALA A 321 23.14 -14.98 -13.28
N GLY A 322 23.97 -14.35 -14.11
CA GLY A 322 23.71 -14.15 -15.53
C GLY A 322 22.80 -12.96 -15.84
N GLY A 323 22.64 -12.04 -14.90
CA GLY A 323 21.89 -10.79 -15.11
C GLY A 323 22.61 -9.83 -16.05
N VAL A 324 21.86 -9.21 -16.92
CA VAL A 324 22.32 -8.18 -17.88
C VAL A 324 21.96 -6.81 -17.33
N ASP A 325 22.95 -5.93 -17.19
CA ASP A 325 22.76 -4.54 -16.77
C ASP A 325 22.13 -3.74 -17.91
N VAL A 326 20.99 -3.11 -17.65
CA VAL A 326 20.25 -2.27 -18.61
C VAL A 326 19.99 -0.90 -17.97
N PRO A 327 21.02 -0.03 -17.91
CA PRO A 327 20.94 1.26 -17.24
C PRO A 327 19.88 2.18 -17.85
N GLU A 328 19.55 2.02 -19.11
CA GLU A 328 18.55 2.83 -19.80
C GLU A 328 17.13 2.65 -19.28
N ILE A 329 16.83 1.52 -18.64
CA ILE A 329 15.53 1.31 -18.00
C ILE A 329 15.51 2.00 -16.64
N ALA A 330 16.64 1.99 -15.93
CA ALA A 330 16.77 2.67 -14.66
C ALA A 330 16.70 4.20 -14.80
N ASP A 331 17.35 4.76 -15.82
CA ASP A 331 17.77 6.15 -15.80
C ASP A 331 17.06 7.08 -16.80
N LYS A 332 16.63 6.63 -17.98
CA LYS A 332 16.38 7.56 -19.09
C LYS A 332 14.93 7.77 -19.51
N ALA A 333 14.09 6.78 -19.50
CA ALA A 333 12.71 6.98 -19.97
C ALA A 333 11.91 7.86 -19.02
N MET A 334 12.27 7.81 -17.74
CA MET A 334 11.59 8.49 -16.68
C MET A 334 12.40 9.67 -16.13
N GLY A 335 13.73 9.54 -16.08
CA GLY A 335 14.61 10.61 -15.63
C GLY A 335 14.50 11.87 -16.50
N ALA A 336 14.42 11.73 -17.81
CA ALA A 336 14.25 12.87 -18.71
C ALA A 336 12.90 13.57 -18.50
N LYS A 337 11.82 12.80 -18.35
CA LYS A 337 10.48 13.37 -18.11
C LYS A 337 10.35 13.95 -16.70
N ALA A 338 10.92 13.31 -15.72
CA ALA A 338 10.97 13.84 -14.36
C ALA A 338 11.78 15.14 -14.29
N GLN A 339 12.91 15.22 -14.97
CA GLN A 339 13.69 16.45 -15.08
C GLN A 339 12.93 17.57 -15.80
N GLU A 340 12.24 17.25 -16.89
CA GLU A 340 11.37 18.19 -17.60
C GLU A 340 10.26 18.75 -16.70
N LEU A 341 9.75 17.92 -15.77
CA LEU A 341 8.75 18.30 -14.79
C LEU A 341 9.33 18.94 -13.51
N GLY A 342 10.65 19.17 -13.46
CA GLY A 342 11.32 19.70 -12.28
C GLY A 342 11.44 18.71 -11.12
N LEU A 343 11.18 17.43 -11.37
CA LEU A 343 11.33 16.34 -10.40
C LEU A 343 12.77 15.81 -10.50
N HIS A 344 13.48 15.82 -9.40
CA HIS A 344 14.89 15.46 -9.38
C HIS A 344 15.13 14.26 -8.48
N GLY A 345 15.46 13.12 -9.09
CA GLY A 345 15.90 11.92 -8.41
C GLY A 345 14.80 10.89 -8.16
N TRP A 346 15.27 9.69 -7.85
CA TRP A 346 14.47 8.48 -7.77
C TRP A 346 13.22 8.56 -6.88
N PRO A 347 13.24 9.09 -5.65
CA PRO A 347 12.01 9.14 -4.85
C PRO A 347 10.88 9.92 -5.51
N ASP A 348 11.21 10.93 -6.33
CA ASP A 348 10.22 11.82 -6.91
C ASP A 348 9.42 11.15 -8.02
N TRP A 349 10.06 10.38 -8.88
CA TRP A 349 9.35 9.76 -9.99
C TRP A 349 8.67 8.43 -9.62
N HIS A 350 9.24 7.64 -8.70
CA HIS A 350 8.55 6.46 -8.15
C HIS A 350 7.27 6.83 -7.41
N ILE A 351 7.27 7.99 -6.74
CA ILE A 351 6.08 8.54 -6.10
C ILE A 351 4.98 8.87 -7.12
N MET A 352 5.35 9.23 -8.34
CA MET A 352 4.40 9.58 -9.42
C MET A 352 3.77 8.35 -10.11
N GLY A 353 4.29 7.15 -9.86
CA GLY A 353 3.71 5.90 -10.38
C GLY A 353 3.80 5.70 -11.90
N PRO A 354 4.95 5.94 -12.51
CA PRO A 354 5.05 5.89 -13.97
C PRO A 354 5.47 4.53 -14.54
N ASP A 355 5.53 3.50 -13.75
CA ASP A 355 6.05 2.17 -14.10
C ASP A 355 5.24 1.39 -15.16
N GLY A 356 4.81 2.01 -16.24
CA GLY A 356 4.03 1.32 -17.28
C GLY A 356 2.62 0.92 -16.84
N TRP A 357 2.38 0.92 -15.53
CA TRP A 357 1.14 0.52 -14.90
C TRP A 357 -0.01 1.45 -15.29
N CYS A 358 0.22 2.78 -15.24
CA CYS A 358 -0.77 3.75 -15.68
C CYS A 358 -1.11 3.60 -17.17
N GLY A 359 -0.14 3.31 -18.01
CA GLY A 359 -0.35 3.04 -19.44
C GLY A 359 -1.23 1.80 -19.65
N THR A 360 -0.98 0.75 -18.88
CA THR A 360 -1.77 -0.48 -18.95
C THR A 360 -3.21 -0.26 -18.47
N VAL A 361 -3.41 0.43 -17.36
CA VAL A 361 -4.76 0.77 -16.86
C VAL A 361 -5.54 1.65 -17.82
N VAL A 362 -4.90 2.63 -18.44
CA VAL A 362 -5.57 3.54 -19.40
C VAL A 362 -5.98 2.82 -20.68
N ARG A 363 -5.21 1.85 -21.14
CA ARG A 363 -5.55 1.10 -22.35
C ARG A 363 -6.61 0.04 -22.17
N HIS A 364 -6.64 -0.59 -21.02
CA HIS A 364 -7.69 -1.55 -20.71
C HIS A 364 -8.90 -0.79 -20.20
N THR A 365 -9.96 -0.79 -20.98
CA THR A 365 -11.29 -0.30 -20.55
C THR A 365 -11.88 -1.15 -19.42
N GLY A 366 -11.15 -2.18 -19.01
CA GLY A 366 -11.51 -3.14 -17.99
C GLY A 366 -11.00 -2.77 -16.60
N MET A 367 -11.33 -3.63 -15.68
CA MET A 367 -10.79 -3.61 -14.34
C MET A 367 -9.59 -4.55 -14.26
N PHE A 368 -8.71 -4.32 -13.29
CA PHE A 368 -7.72 -5.31 -12.94
C PHE A 368 -8.10 -6.04 -11.65
N ALA A 369 -7.69 -7.28 -11.59
CA ALA A 369 -7.76 -8.08 -10.39
C ALA A 369 -6.35 -8.23 -9.81
N VAL A 370 -6.26 -8.14 -8.49
CA VAL A 370 -5.01 -8.30 -7.78
C VAL A 370 -5.16 -9.26 -6.62
N THR A 371 -4.18 -10.15 -6.47
CA THR A 371 -3.98 -10.91 -5.25
C THR A 371 -2.72 -10.41 -4.57
N SER A 372 -2.82 -9.97 -3.33
CA SER A 372 -1.71 -9.40 -2.58
C SER A 372 -1.34 -10.33 -1.43
N LYS A 373 -0.14 -10.89 -1.48
CA LYS A 373 0.30 -11.93 -0.56
C LYS A 373 1.79 -11.81 -0.23
N MET A 374 2.18 -12.42 0.87
CA MET A 374 3.56 -12.49 1.31
C MET A 374 3.94 -13.93 1.67
N TYR A 375 5.13 -14.32 1.26
CA TYR A 375 5.70 -15.62 1.53
C TYR A 375 7.24 -15.55 1.58
N PRO A 376 7.93 -16.57 2.13
CA PRO A 376 9.39 -16.54 2.19
C PRO A 376 10.01 -16.50 0.80
N LEU A 377 10.98 -15.61 0.60
CA LEU A 377 11.67 -15.36 -0.68
C LEU A 377 12.22 -16.64 -1.35
N ARG A 378 12.63 -17.64 -0.56
CA ARG A 378 13.09 -18.93 -1.08
C ARG A 378 12.05 -19.73 -1.88
N PHE A 379 10.79 -19.33 -1.87
CA PHE A 379 9.70 -19.94 -2.64
C PHE A 379 9.27 -19.12 -3.84
N LEU A 380 10.00 -18.07 -4.18
CA LEU A 380 9.67 -17.19 -5.32
C LEU A 380 9.42 -17.98 -6.60
N LYS A 381 10.37 -18.85 -6.96
CA LYS A 381 10.24 -19.65 -8.19
C LYS A 381 9.01 -20.55 -8.17
N GLU A 382 8.78 -21.27 -7.06
CA GLU A 382 7.62 -22.17 -6.93
C GLU A 382 6.30 -21.42 -7.07
N MET A 383 6.16 -20.29 -6.38
CA MET A 383 4.93 -19.53 -6.37
C MET A 383 4.66 -18.87 -7.73
N TYR A 384 5.71 -18.40 -8.40
CA TYR A 384 5.60 -17.88 -9.75
C TYR A 384 5.16 -18.94 -10.74
N ASP A 385 5.79 -20.13 -10.71
CA ASP A 385 5.45 -21.24 -11.61
C ASP A 385 4.00 -21.71 -11.42
N LEU A 386 3.52 -21.72 -10.17
CA LEU A 386 2.12 -22.07 -9.86
C LEU A 386 1.13 -21.04 -10.41
N ASP A 387 1.44 -19.75 -10.30
CA ASP A 387 0.54 -18.71 -10.81
C ASP A 387 0.54 -18.69 -12.34
N GLU A 388 1.70 -18.81 -12.98
CA GLU A 388 1.79 -18.93 -14.43
C GLU A 388 0.98 -20.13 -14.94
N ALA A 389 1.11 -21.29 -14.30
CA ALA A 389 0.36 -22.48 -14.65
C ALA A 389 -1.17 -22.26 -14.50
N ALA A 390 -1.60 -21.65 -13.41
CA ALA A 390 -2.99 -21.33 -13.16
C ALA A 390 -3.56 -20.34 -14.19
N LYS A 391 -2.81 -19.30 -14.54
CA LYS A 391 -3.20 -18.32 -15.56
C LYS A 391 -3.30 -18.94 -16.95
N ARG A 392 -2.36 -19.82 -17.31
CA ARG A 392 -2.40 -20.58 -18.57
C ARG A 392 -3.62 -21.50 -18.64
N GLU A 393 -3.91 -22.24 -17.57
CA GLU A 393 -5.09 -23.11 -17.49
C GLU A 393 -6.41 -22.32 -17.60
N CYS A 394 -6.43 -21.10 -17.10
CA CYS A 394 -7.61 -20.23 -17.18
C CYS A 394 -7.72 -19.45 -18.50
N GLY A 395 -6.72 -19.55 -19.39
CA GLY A 395 -6.71 -18.82 -20.66
C GLY A 395 -6.57 -17.30 -20.52
N ILE A 396 -5.79 -16.87 -19.49
CA ILE A 396 -5.51 -15.45 -19.21
C ILE A 396 -3.99 -15.15 -19.21
N TRP A 397 -3.19 -16.00 -19.87
CA TRP A 397 -1.74 -15.81 -20.03
C TRP A 397 -1.43 -15.24 -21.42
N ASP A 398 -1.89 -14.03 -21.69
CA ASP A 398 -1.73 -13.35 -22.95
C ASP A 398 -1.64 -11.82 -22.77
N ALA A 399 -1.36 -11.12 -23.86
CA ALA A 399 -1.20 -9.67 -23.87
C ALA A 399 -2.50 -8.91 -23.52
N ALA A 400 -3.68 -9.49 -23.82
CA ALA A 400 -4.96 -8.85 -23.52
C ALA A 400 -5.22 -8.81 -22.01
N HIS A 401 -4.81 -9.84 -21.29
CA HIS A 401 -4.95 -9.92 -19.85
C HIS A 401 -3.74 -9.36 -19.10
N SER A 402 -2.61 -9.15 -19.76
CA SER A 402 -1.36 -8.62 -19.19
C SER A 402 -1.08 -9.18 -17.78
N PRO A 403 -0.80 -10.48 -17.66
CA PRO A 403 -0.73 -11.19 -16.37
C PRO A 403 0.56 -10.89 -15.62
N GLN A 404 0.60 -9.74 -14.97
CA GLN A 404 1.80 -9.18 -14.34
C GLN A 404 2.06 -9.76 -12.96
N HIS A 405 3.34 -9.84 -12.62
CA HIS A 405 3.83 -9.98 -11.26
C HIS A 405 4.59 -8.71 -10.87
N ASP A 406 4.18 -8.13 -9.76
CA ASP A 406 4.77 -6.94 -9.19
C ASP A 406 5.12 -7.21 -7.72
N SER A 407 6.40 -7.14 -7.37
CA SER A 407 6.86 -7.71 -6.13
C SER A 407 7.91 -6.85 -5.45
N TYR A 408 7.79 -6.78 -4.14
CA TYR A 408 8.71 -6.06 -3.26
C TYR A 408 9.41 -7.05 -2.34
N VAL A 409 10.73 -6.99 -2.33
CA VAL A 409 11.55 -7.79 -1.43
C VAL A 409 11.61 -7.11 -0.07
N THR A 410 11.40 -7.87 1.01
CA THR A 410 11.44 -7.33 2.37
C THR A 410 12.73 -7.70 3.08
N ARG A 411 13.12 -6.90 4.09
CA ARG A 411 14.28 -7.16 4.93
C ARG A 411 14.25 -8.50 5.67
N ASP A 412 13.04 -9.06 5.87
CA ASP A 412 12.83 -10.30 6.63
C ASP A 412 12.85 -11.54 5.74
N PHE A 413 13.53 -11.48 4.58
CA PHE A 413 13.63 -12.57 3.61
C PHE A 413 12.26 -13.05 3.10
N ALA A 414 11.31 -12.16 3.02
CA ALA A 414 10.04 -12.41 2.38
C ALA A 414 9.92 -11.60 1.09
N ILE A 415 9.04 -12.06 0.22
CA ILE A 415 8.58 -11.31 -0.93
C ILE A 415 7.11 -10.98 -0.74
N LYS A 416 6.79 -9.70 -0.85
CA LYS A 416 5.41 -9.24 -0.95
C LYS A 416 5.08 -9.14 -2.42
N GLU A 417 4.20 -9.97 -2.88
CA GLU A 417 3.91 -10.15 -4.29
C GLU A 417 2.45 -9.81 -4.60
N GLU A 418 2.27 -9.10 -5.67
CA GLU A 418 0.99 -8.82 -6.27
C GLU A 418 0.90 -9.51 -7.63
N TYR A 419 -0.05 -10.44 -7.76
CA TYR A 419 -0.40 -11.01 -9.05
C TYR A 419 -1.52 -10.19 -9.64
N PHE A 420 -1.26 -9.60 -10.78
CA PHE A 420 -2.24 -8.80 -11.52
C PHE A 420 -2.73 -9.54 -12.74
N THR A 421 -3.96 -9.26 -13.12
CA THR A 421 -4.49 -9.52 -14.45
C THR A 421 -5.60 -8.53 -14.77
N PHE A 422 -5.72 -8.14 -16.01
CA PHE A 422 -6.79 -7.28 -16.50
C PHE A 422 -7.91 -8.13 -17.04
N TYR A 423 -9.14 -7.63 -16.96
CA TYR A 423 -10.32 -8.35 -17.44
C TYR A 423 -11.43 -7.38 -17.81
N ASN A 424 -12.32 -7.81 -18.69
CA ASN A 424 -13.53 -7.05 -19.02
C ASN A 424 -14.64 -7.40 -18.01
N PRO A 425 -15.05 -6.47 -17.12
CA PRO A 425 -16.08 -6.75 -16.11
C PRO A 425 -17.51 -6.89 -16.69
N TYR A 426 -17.67 -6.59 -17.98
CA TYR A 426 -18.94 -6.72 -18.71
C TYR A 426 -19.00 -7.98 -19.58
N ASP A 427 -17.97 -8.81 -19.56
CA ASP A 427 -17.89 -10.09 -20.24
C ASP A 427 -17.94 -11.23 -19.21
N ASP A 428 -19.04 -11.97 -19.18
CA ASP A 428 -19.25 -13.05 -18.23
C ASP A 428 -18.25 -14.20 -18.39
N GLU A 429 -17.75 -14.46 -19.61
CA GLU A 429 -16.71 -15.46 -19.85
C GLU A 429 -15.39 -15.01 -19.20
N ASP A 430 -15.02 -13.78 -19.39
CA ASP A 430 -13.78 -13.20 -18.86
C ASP A 430 -13.83 -13.15 -17.32
N VAL A 431 -14.96 -12.72 -16.76
CA VAL A 431 -15.21 -12.78 -15.30
C VAL A 431 -15.13 -14.21 -14.78
N GLY A 432 -15.62 -15.19 -15.56
CA GLY A 432 -15.53 -16.61 -15.21
C GLY A 432 -14.11 -17.14 -15.15
N LYS A 433 -13.27 -16.79 -16.14
CA LYS A 433 -11.84 -17.12 -16.18
C LYS A 433 -11.12 -16.54 -14.96
N LEU A 434 -11.39 -15.29 -14.65
CA LEU A 434 -10.83 -14.60 -13.49
C LEU A 434 -11.18 -15.28 -12.17
N ARG A 435 -12.46 -15.61 -11.96
CA ARG A 435 -12.92 -16.29 -10.75
C ARG A 435 -12.26 -17.66 -10.57
N LYS A 436 -12.10 -18.41 -11.69
CA LYS A 436 -11.39 -19.69 -11.67
C LYS A 436 -9.93 -19.52 -11.23
N TRP A 437 -9.21 -18.61 -11.89
CA TRP A 437 -7.81 -18.29 -11.53
C TRP A 437 -7.66 -17.92 -10.06
N MET A 438 -8.51 -17.06 -9.57
CA MET A 438 -8.47 -16.63 -8.17
C MET A 438 -8.72 -17.75 -7.17
N GLY A 439 -9.67 -18.65 -7.50
CA GLY A 439 -9.89 -19.85 -6.70
C GLY A 439 -8.65 -20.72 -6.62
N MET A 440 -7.94 -20.89 -7.73
CA MET A 440 -6.68 -21.65 -7.79
C MET A 440 -5.57 -20.96 -6.96
N VAL A 441 -5.40 -19.64 -7.12
CA VAL A 441 -4.43 -18.87 -6.33
C VAL A 441 -4.72 -18.98 -4.84
N GLN A 442 -5.98 -18.86 -4.44
CA GLN A 442 -6.40 -19.00 -3.06
C GLN A 442 -6.10 -20.39 -2.52
N GLN A 443 -6.38 -21.42 -3.29
CA GLN A 443 -6.12 -22.79 -2.90
C GLN A 443 -4.65 -23.04 -2.64
N PHE A 444 -3.78 -22.85 -3.65
CA PHE A 444 -2.36 -23.18 -3.48
C PHE A 444 -1.66 -22.27 -2.46
N SER A 445 -2.13 -21.03 -2.29
CA SER A 445 -1.62 -20.10 -1.28
C SER A 445 -1.99 -20.54 0.14
N ASN A 446 -3.23 -20.97 0.35
CA ASN A 446 -3.68 -21.47 1.66
C ASN A 446 -2.98 -22.78 2.05
N GLU A 447 -2.79 -23.70 1.11
CA GLU A 447 -2.05 -24.95 1.32
C GLU A 447 -0.61 -24.70 1.78
N ARG A 448 0.01 -23.65 1.28
CA ARG A 448 1.41 -23.27 1.60
C ARG A 448 1.56 -22.34 2.79
N GLY A 449 0.47 -21.85 3.34
CA GLY A 449 0.54 -20.95 4.49
C GLY A 449 0.94 -19.52 4.16
N VAL A 450 0.64 -19.05 2.97
CA VAL A 450 0.85 -17.66 2.54
C VAL A 450 0.13 -16.69 3.48
N VAL A 451 0.76 -15.55 3.76
CA VAL A 451 0.15 -14.42 4.47
C VAL A 451 -0.49 -13.48 3.46
N TRP A 452 -1.79 -13.25 3.60
CA TRP A 452 -2.51 -12.26 2.80
C TRP A 452 -2.29 -10.88 3.38
N THR A 453 -1.79 -9.96 2.57
CA THR A 453 -1.35 -8.63 3.04
C THR A 453 -2.36 -7.51 2.79
N ALA A 454 -3.35 -7.75 1.95
CA ALA A 454 -4.46 -6.83 1.78
C ALA A 454 -5.77 -7.59 2.00
N PRO A 455 -6.60 -7.18 2.96
CA PRO A 455 -7.92 -7.74 3.09
C PRO A 455 -8.74 -7.31 1.89
N THR A 456 -8.85 -8.21 0.93
CA THR A 456 -9.78 -8.09 -0.19
C THR A 456 -10.97 -9.00 0.06
N LEU A 457 -12.09 -8.74 -0.59
CA LEU A 457 -13.26 -9.61 -0.47
C LEU A 457 -12.98 -11.05 -0.90
N SER A 458 -11.98 -11.27 -1.75
CA SER A 458 -11.52 -12.59 -2.17
C SER A 458 -10.71 -13.33 -1.11
N THR A 459 -10.13 -12.61 -0.17
CA THR A 459 -9.39 -13.21 0.95
C THR A 459 -10.31 -13.50 2.15
N LYS A 460 -11.57 -13.08 2.08
CA LYS A 460 -12.60 -13.43 3.06
C LYS A 460 -13.04 -14.87 2.88
N GLY A 461 -12.63 -15.64 3.77
CA GLY A 461 -13.12 -16.99 3.99
C GLY A 461 -12.60 -17.45 5.35
N PRO A 462 -13.28 -18.41 5.96
CA PRO A 462 -12.82 -18.97 7.24
C PRO A 462 -11.42 -19.58 7.13
N ILE A 463 -11.00 -20.01 5.94
CA ILE A 463 -9.76 -20.76 5.74
C ILE A 463 -8.48 -19.98 6.11
N PRO A 464 -8.26 -18.71 5.72
CA PRO A 464 -7.07 -17.98 6.13
C PRO A 464 -6.98 -17.79 7.64
N TYR A 465 -8.11 -17.64 8.32
CA TYR A 465 -8.17 -17.35 9.75
C TYR A 465 -8.22 -18.61 10.63
N GLN A 466 -8.78 -19.71 10.17
CA GLN A 466 -8.79 -20.99 10.90
C GLN A 466 -7.38 -21.44 11.30
N ARG A 467 -6.40 -21.14 10.45
CA ARG A 467 -4.99 -21.46 10.70
C ARG A 467 -4.37 -20.64 11.85
N LEU A 468 -4.95 -19.49 12.17
CA LEU A 468 -4.47 -18.61 13.24
C LEU A 468 -4.89 -19.09 14.64
N GLY A 469 -5.81 -20.07 14.72
CA GLY A 469 -6.27 -20.64 15.98
C GLY A 469 -6.82 -19.55 16.91
N SER A 470 -6.47 -19.64 18.19
CA SER A 470 -6.93 -18.71 19.23
C SER A 470 -6.52 -17.26 19.02
N LEU A 471 -5.53 -16.97 18.17
CA LEU A 471 -5.18 -15.58 17.84
C LEU A 471 -6.36 -14.86 17.18
N TYR A 472 -7.07 -15.54 16.28
CA TYR A 472 -8.24 -14.95 15.62
C TYR A 472 -9.36 -14.62 16.60
N ASP A 473 -9.59 -15.50 17.58
CA ASP A 473 -10.60 -15.27 18.61
C ASP A 473 -10.23 -14.10 19.54
N VAL A 474 -8.98 -14.02 19.99
CA VAL A 474 -8.47 -12.89 20.77
C VAL A 474 -8.63 -11.57 20.01
N VAL A 475 -8.30 -11.54 18.71
CA VAL A 475 -8.46 -10.31 17.91
C VAL A 475 -9.94 -9.92 17.77
N LYS A 476 -10.86 -10.89 17.68
CA LYS A 476 -12.32 -10.62 17.70
C LYS A 476 -12.79 -10.06 19.04
N GLU A 477 -12.30 -10.58 20.15
CA GLU A 477 -12.62 -10.05 21.48
C GLU A 477 -12.12 -8.62 21.64
N ILE A 478 -10.91 -8.32 21.17
CA ILE A 478 -10.37 -6.95 21.15
C ILE A 478 -11.24 -6.05 20.27
N LYS A 479 -11.67 -6.52 19.10
CA LYS A 479 -12.60 -5.78 18.24
C LYS A 479 -13.90 -5.44 18.99
N GLN A 480 -14.48 -6.39 19.70
CA GLN A 480 -15.68 -6.16 20.48
C GLN A 480 -15.47 -5.16 21.64
N LEU A 481 -14.26 -5.12 22.21
CA LEU A 481 -13.92 -4.13 23.24
C LEU A 481 -13.86 -2.71 22.69
N VAL A 482 -13.25 -2.51 21.53
CA VAL A 482 -13.04 -1.16 20.93
C VAL A 482 -14.19 -0.70 20.03
N ASP A 483 -15.03 -1.63 19.55
CA ASP A 483 -16.18 -1.35 18.69
C ASP A 483 -17.33 -2.36 18.96
N PRO A 484 -17.99 -2.26 20.10
CA PRO A 484 -18.98 -3.25 20.55
C PRO A 484 -20.20 -3.35 19.63
N ASN A 485 -20.55 -2.31 18.90
CA ASN A 485 -21.65 -2.28 17.96
C ASN A 485 -21.22 -2.64 16.52
N ASN A 486 -19.93 -2.95 16.32
CA ASN A 486 -19.34 -3.29 15.02
C ASN A 486 -19.69 -2.29 13.90
N ILE A 487 -19.55 -0.98 14.21
CA ILE A 487 -19.82 0.08 13.24
C ILE A 487 -18.64 0.38 12.31
N LEU A 488 -17.39 0.13 12.76
CA LEU A 488 -16.19 0.45 12.01
C LEU A 488 -15.90 -0.61 10.95
N ASN A 489 -16.09 -0.25 9.68
CA ASN A 489 -15.85 -1.06 8.48
C ASN A 489 -16.34 -2.53 8.61
N PRO A 490 -17.61 -2.74 8.98
CA PRO A 490 -18.11 -4.07 9.27
C PRO A 490 -18.02 -4.98 8.06
N GLY A 491 -17.52 -6.17 8.30
CA GLY A 491 -17.29 -7.13 7.24
C GLY A 491 -15.96 -6.94 6.48
N ALA A 492 -15.07 -6.03 6.86
CA ALA A 492 -13.74 -5.92 6.24
C ALA A 492 -12.79 -7.03 6.70
N LEU A 493 -12.74 -7.33 7.99
CA LEU A 493 -11.92 -8.41 8.57
C LEU A 493 -12.76 -9.49 9.25
N TYR A 494 -13.92 -9.13 9.80
CA TYR A 494 -14.77 -9.99 10.64
C TYR A 494 -16.21 -10.02 10.15
#